data_eabb508aa585231f58686b4ec0a9a634
#
_entry.id   eabb508aa585231f58686b4ec0a9a634
#
_cell.length_a   1.000
_cell.length_b   1.000
_cell.length_c   1.000
_cell.angle_alpha   90.00
_cell.angle_beta   90.00
_cell.angle_gamma   90.00
#
_symmetry.space_group_name_H-M   'P 1'
#
loop_
_entity.id
_entity.type
_entity.pdbx_description
1 polymer ?
#
loop_
_entity_poly.entity_id
_entity_poly.type
_entity_poly.pdbx_seq_one_letter_code
_entity_poly.pdbx_strand_id
1 'polypeptide(L)' 'MKSKTIAIQGDSLNKLNPKTDTTIFLAVEAQKKNYKIFYYEPINLYIKANNVYAKGFFVKFNYLKNNYYKIIKKKKF' A
#
# COMPACT_ATOMS: atom_id res chain seq x y z
N MET A 1 -2.98 2.98 21.59
CA MET A 1 -1.72 2.93 20.84
C MET A 1 -1.87 3.57 19.49
N LYS A 2 -0.90 4.40 19.11
CA LYS A 2 -0.91 4.99 17.77
C LYS A 2 -0.55 3.93 16.73
N SER A 3 -1.34 3.84 15.69
CA SER A 3 -1.01 2.99 14.55
C SER A 3 0.19 3.56 13.80
N LYS A 4 1.11 2.70 13.41
CA LYS A 4 2.22 3.09 12.54
C LYS A 4 1.81 2.87 11.09
N THR A 5 2.41 3.62 10.19
CA THR A 5 2.18 3.49 8.76
C THR A 5 3.41 2.91 8.08
N ILE A 6 3.19 1.91 7.23
CA ILE A 6 4.23 1.35 6.38
C ILE A 6 3.91 1.75 4.94
N ALA A 7 4.89 2.32 4.25
CA ALA A 7 4.76 2.66 2.84
C ALA A 7 5.30 1.49 2.01
N ILE A 8 4.49 1.02 1.06
CA ILE A 8 4.87 -0.07 0.17
C ILE A 8 4.79 0.43 -1.27
N GLN A 9 5.88 0.24 -2.02
CA GLN A 9 5.95 0.55 -3.44
C GLN A 9 5.75 -0.73 -4.24
N GLY A 10 4.89 -0.67 -5.24
CA GLY A 10 4.64 -1.84 -6.08
C GLY A 10 3.89 -1.52 -7.35
N ASP A 11 3.49 -2.56 -8.08
CA ASP A 11 2.72 -2.44 -9.30
C ASP A 11 1.28 -2.00 -9.02
N SER A 12 0.54 -1.70 -10.08
CA SER A 12 -0.88 -1.35 -9.94
C SER A 12 -1.62 -2.39 -9.13
N LEU A 13 -2.47 -1.93 -8.20
CA LEU A 13 -3.18 -2.83 -7.28
C LEU A 13 -3.96 -3.94 -7.99
N ASN A 14 -4.56 -3.64 -9.12
CA ASN A 14 -5.35 -4.61 -9.88
C ASN A 14 -4.50 -5.66 -10.62
N LYS A 15 -3.19 -5.54 -10.58
CA LYS A 15 -2.26 -6.49 -11.23
C LYS A 15 -1.57 -7.41 -10.23
N LEU A 16 -1.85 -7.28 -8.95
CA LEU A 16 -1.25 -8.13 -7.94
C LEU A 16 -1.92 -9.49 -7.92
N ASN A 17 -1.17 -10.51 -7.49
CA ASN A 17 -1.68 -11.87 -7.34
C ASN A 17 -1.63 -12.26 -5.86
N PRO A 18 -2.80 -12.43 -5.20
CA PRO A 18 -2.82 -12.72 -3.77
C PRO A 18 -2.18 -14.04 -3.38
N LYS A 19 -1.98 -14.97 -4.33
CA LYS A 19 -1.35 -16.26 -4.03
C LYS A 19 0.17 -16.22 -4.08
N THR A 20 0.75 -15.36 -4.93
CA THR A 20 2.18 -15.40 -5.21
C THR A 20 2.89 -14.07 -4.92
N ASP A 21 2.14 -12.99 -4.72
CA ASP A 21 2.74 -11.69 -4.56
C ASP A 21 3.21 -11.45 -3.12
N THR A 22 4.50 -11.29 -2.94
CA THR A 22 5.10 -11.03 -1.63
C THR A 22 4.58 -9.74 -1.01
N THR A 23 4.24 -8.75 -1.84
CA THR A 23 3.69 -7.48 -1.38
C THR A 23 2.43 -7.68 -0.56
N ILE A 24 1.50 -8.53 -1.04
CA ILE A 24 0.25 -8.79 -0.33
C ILE A 24 0.53 -9.53 0.98
N PHE A 25 1.42 -10.50 0.96
CA PHE A 25 1.81 -11.23 2.16
C PHE A 25 2.36 -10.29 3.23
N LEU A 26 3.31 -9.43 2.87
CA LEU A 26 3.91 -8.50 3.80
C LEU A 26 2.89 -7.49 4.35
N ALA A 27 2.01 -7.00 3.48
CA ALA A 27 0.97 -6.06 3.90
C ALA A 27 0.00 -6.70 4.89
N VAL A 28 -0.45 -7.92 4.63
CA VAL A 28 -1.37 -8.62 5.55
C VAL A 28 -0.69 -8.87 6.89
N GLU A 29 0.57 -9.30 6.89
CA GLU A 29 1.30 -9.53 8.14
C GLU A 29 1.47 -8.24 8.93
N ALA A 30 1.76 -7.12 8.26
CA ALA A 30 1.87 -5.83 8.91
C ALA A 30 0.52 -5.40 9.51
N GLN A 31 -0.57 -5.62 8.81
CA GLN A 31 -1.91 -5.30 9.30
C GLN A 31 -2.26 -6.08 10.57
N LYS A 32 -1.81 -7.33 10.69
CA LYS A 32 -2.01 -8.12 11.91
C LYS A 32 -1.33 -7.47 13.12
N LYS A 33 -0.33 -6.66 12.89
CA LYS A 33 0.39 -5.91 13.94
C LYS A 33 -0.11 -4.48 14.07
N ASN A 34 -1.28 -4.17 13.52
CA ASN A 34 -1.91 -2.84 13.57
C ASN A 34 -1.19 -1.75 12.79
N TYR A 35 -0.43 -2.11 11.77
CA TYR A 35 0.13 -1.12 10.85
C TYR A 35 -0.90 -0.74 9.80
N LYS A 36 -0.92 0.55 9.42
CA LYS A 36 -1.64 1.02 8.26
C LYS A 36 -0.73 0.88 7.05
N ILE A 37 -1.30 0.54 5.90
CA ILE A 37 -0.53 0.37 4.67
C ILE A 37 -0.82 1.55 3.74
N PHE A 38 0.24 2.27 3.39
CA PHE A 38 0.20 3.28 2.35
C PHE A 38 0.86 2.69 1.11
N TYR A 39 0.09 2.51 0.04
CA TYR A 39 0.55 1.86 -1.18
C TYR A 39 0.67 2.87 -2.31
N TYR A 40 1.78 2.83 -3.04
CA TYR A 40 1.99 3.73 -4.17
C TYR A 40 2.79 3.03 -5.27
N GLU A 41 2.63 3.54 -6.50
CA GLU A 41 3.41 3.07 -7.64
C GLU A 41 4.60 3.99 -7.86
N PRO A 42 5.72 3.48 -8.41
CA PRO A 42 6.91 4.31 -8.65
C PRO A 42 6.64 5.56 -9.48
N ILE A 43 5.74 5.47 -10.46
CA ILE A 43 5.39 6.59 -11.32
C ILE A 43 4.74 7.75 -10.55
N ASN A 44 4.24 7.50 -9.36
CA ASN A 44 3.58 8.51 -8.54
C ASN A 44 4.52 9.23 -7.58
N LEU A 45 5.82 8.94 -7.66
CA LEU A 45 6.82 9.73 -6.94
C LEU A 45 7.09 11.03 -7.70
N TYR A 46 7.25 12.12 -6.97
CA TYR A 46 7.62 13.39 -7.57
C TYR A 46 8.40 14.25 -6.60
N ILE A 47 9.16 15.21 -7.15
CA ILE A 47 9.98 16.13 -6.38
C ILE A 47 9.38 17.53 -6.49
N LYS A 48 9.20 18.19 -5.34
CA LYS A 48 8.72 19.56 -5.28
C LYS A 48 9.45 20.28 -4.14
N ALA A 49 10.03 21.44 -4.44
CA ALA A 49 10.74 22.25 -3.43
C ALA A 49 11.81 21.43 -2.67
N ASN A 50 12.57 20.62 -3.39
CA ASN A 50 13.64 19.75 -2.87
C ASN A 50 13.16 18.64 -1.94
N ASN A 51 11.86 18.37 -1.89
CA ASN A 51 11.30 17.27 -1.13
C ASN A 51 10.72 16.22 -2.07
N VAL A 52 10.81 14.95 -1.67
CA VAL A 52 10.23 13.85 -2.43
C VAL A 52 8.84 13.53 -1.87
N TYR A 53 7.86 13.44 -2.75
CA TYR A 53 6.49 13.14 -2.40
C TYR A 53 6.00 11.90 -3.15
N ALA A 54 5.05 11.20 -2.55
CA ALA A 54 4.38 10.08 -3.18
C ALA A 54 2.86 10.28 -3.13
N LYS A 55 2.20 10.09 -4.27
CA LYS A 55 0.73 9.98 -4.30
C LYS A 55 0.37 8.52 -4.21
N GLY A 56 -0.56 8.19 -3.33
CA GLY A 56 -0.94 6.80 -3.16
C GLY A 56 -2.24 6.67 -2.39
N PHE A 57 -2.45 5.49 -1.86
CA PHE A 57 -3.69 5.14 -1.17
C PHE A 57 -3.38 4.45 0.15
N PHE A 58 -4.22 4.71 1.15
CA PHE A 58 -4.29 3.80 2.29
C PHE A 58 -5.14 2.61 1.87
N VAL A 59 -4.60 1.42 2.04
CA VAL A 59 -5.21 0.20 1.51
C VAL A 59 -5.22 -0.87 2.59
N LYS A 60 -6.31 -1.65 2.64
CA LYS A 60 -6.36 -2.90 3.40
C LYS A 60 -6.24 -4.06 2.44
N PHE A 61 -5.36 -5.00 2.76
CA PHE A 61 -5.15 -6.20 1.95
C PHE A 61 -5.70 -7.45 2.63
N ASN A 62 -6.04 -8.44 1.82
CA ASN A 62 -6.41 -9.77 2.30
C ASN A 62 -6.02 -10.80 1.22
N TYR A 63 -6.28 -12.08 1.49
CA TYR A 63 -5.92 -13.14 0.56
C TYR A 63 -7.05 -13.59 -0.37
N LEU A 64 -8.16 -12.86 -0.42
CA LEU A 64 -9.27 -13.22 -1.29
C LEU A 64 -8.91 -12.97 -2.76
N LYS A 65 -9.23 -13.95 -3.60
CA LYS A 65 -8.83 -13.94 -5.01
C LYS A 65 -9.33 -12.72 -5.79
N ASN A 66 -10.59 -12.32 -5.57
CA ASN A 66 -11.22 -11.25 -6.34
C ASN A 66 -11.35 -9.94 -5.57
N ASN A 67 -11.10 -9.93 -4.27
CA ASN A 67 -11.22 -8.76 -3.42
C ASN A 67 -10.05 -8.69 -2.47
N TYR A 68 -8.83 -8.77 -3.01
CA TYR A 68 -7.63 -8.82 -2.20
C TYR A 68 -7.19 -7.47 -1.66
N TYR A 69 -7.83 -6.38 -2.08
CA TYR A 69 -7.52 -5.06 -1.54
C TYR A 69 -8.77 -4.20 -1.47
N LYS A 70 -8.74 -3.22 -0.55
CA LYS A 70 -9.77 -2.22 -0.41
C LYS A 70 -9.11 -0.87 -0.19
N ILE A 71 -9.38 0.10 -1.05
CA ILE A 71 -8.85 1.45 -0.91
C ILE A 71 -9.65 2.18 0.16
N ILE A 72 -8.97 2.67 1.20
CA ILE A 72 -9.60 3.39 2.30
C ILE A 72 -9.69 4.87 1.97
N LYS A 73 -8.56 5.47 1.53
CA LYS A 73 -8.56 6.86 1.08
C LYS A 73 -7.30 7.17 0.30
N LYS A 74 -7.36 8.20 -0.55
CA LYS A 74 -6.22 8.72 -1.26
C LYS A 74 -5.41 9.63 -0.34
N LYS A 75 -4.09 9.63 -0.49
CA LYS A 75 -3.24 10.53 0.25
C LYS A 75 -1.95 10.85 -0.50
N LYS A 76 -1.40 12.04 -0.22
CA LYS A 76 -0.06 12.44 -0.62
C LYS A 76 0.87 12.42 0.58
N PHE A 77 2.03 11.90 0.38
CA PHE A 77 3.11 12.05 1.34
C PHE A 77 4.30 12.70 0.69
#